data_b795a6223cfea7f324a8d76010fa8558
#
_entry.id   b795a6223cfea7f324a8d76010fa8558
#
_cell.length_a   1.000
_cell.length_b   1.000
_cell.length_c   1.000
_cell.angle_alpha   90.00
_cell.angle_beta   90.00
_cell.angle_gamma   90.00
#
_symmetry.space_group_name_H-M   'P 1'
#
loop_
_entity.id
_entity.type
_entity.pdbx_description
1 polymer ?
#
loop_
_entity_poly.entity_id
_entity_poly.type
_entity_poly.pdbx_seq_one_letter_code
_entity_poly.pdbx_strand_id
1 'polypeptide(L)'
;TLAQSNGHMNFFGGVTVRVSGQNMTSEWALARLDNEQSVLNVLELGGEAHVERTDIKESQLREMLANRIVLHYGKELHQIEKASLTGQVVIQLNGLEEAPGARIMGQSIDIEYAPDGSGLSGLFARGAVVLELPQEIDQPSLRIDSDELRVISKNGSELNYALFNGSIEYIEASSDSFQTLRIIKADQLEARLANRFSTFEEARFRGNVTIANGDDVRGEADEALYSVKEGLAELMTAGLKGKIPRIID
;
A
#
# COMPACT_ATOMS: atom_id res chain seq x y z
N THR A 1 -28.35 18.02 2.87
CA THR A 1 -29.01 18.42 4.13
C THR A 1 -27.97 18.48 5.23
N LEU A 2 -27.92 19.56 5.99
CA LEU A 2 -27.04 19.77 7.15
C LEU A 2 -27.83 19.55 8.44
N ALA A 3 -27.31 18.74 9.36
CA ALA A 3 -27.82 18.65 10.73
C ALA A 3 -26.64 18.85 11.70
N GLN A 4 -26.79 19.76 12.65
CA GLN A 4 -25.78 20.08 13.66
C GLN A 4 -26.31 19.70 15.05
N SER A 5 -25.48 18.98 15.84
CA SER A 5 -25.76 18.63 17.24
C SER A 5 -24.43 18.40 17.99
N ASN A 6 -24.23 19.12 19.09
CA ASN A 6 -23.14 18.88 20.05
C ASN A 6 -21.74 18.67 19.44
N GLY A 7 -21.27 19.59 18.61
CA GLY A 7 -19.97 19.51 17.96
C GLY A 7 -19.88 18.51 16.77
N HIS A 8 -21.02 17.99 16.33
CA HIS A 8 -21.11 17.11 15.17
C HIS A 8 -21.89 17.80 14.04
N MET A 9 -21.39 17.69 12.82
CA MET A 9 -22.06 18.14 11.61
C MET A 9 -22.25 16.96 10.66
N ASN A 10 -23.50 16.69 10.26
CA ASN A 10 -23.83 15.61 9.33
C ASN A 10 -24.24 16.22 7.98
N PHE A 11 -23.70 15.69 6.91
CA PHE A 11 -23.96 16.09 5.54
C PHE A 11 -24.50 14.90 4.75
N PHE A 12 -25.55 15.07 3.95
CA PHE A 12 -26.20 14.00 3.18
C PHE A 12 -26.56 14.48 1.77
N GLY A 13 -26.61 13.53 0.82
CA GLY A 13 -27.07 13.77 -0.53
C GLY A 13 -25.98 14.25 -1.49
N GLY A 14 -24.83 13.62 -1.44
CA GLY A 14 -23.65 13.97 -2.22
C GLY A 14 -22.85 15.12 -1.57
N VAL A 15 -21.69 14.79 -1.06
CA VAL A 15 -20.82 15.72 -0.31
C VAL A 15 -19.56 15.97 -1.10
N THR A 16 -19.17 17.24 -1.21
CA THR A 16 -17.84 17.64 -1.72
C THR A 16 -17.18 18.53 -0.69
N VAL A 17 -15.98 18.15 -0.26
CA VAL A 17 -15.15 18.91 0.66
C VAL A 17 -13.84 19.27 -0.04
N ARG A 18 -13.40 20.51 0.07
CA ARG A 18 -12.11 20.99 -0.46
C ARG A 18 -11.34 21.66 0.66
N VAL A 19 -10.19 21.08 1.00
CA VAL A 19 -9.33 21.55 2.08
C VAL A 19 -7.87 21.33 1.68
N SER A 20 -7.04 22.39 1.78
CA SER A 20 -5.57 22.28 1.73
C SER A 20 -5.03 21.34 0.65
N GLY A 21 -5.41 21.58 -0.62
CA GLY A 21 -4.92 20.75 -1.73
C GLY A 21 -5.51 19.34 -1.82
N GLN A 22 -6.67 19.11 -1.16
CA GLN A 22 -7.41 17.87 -1.23
C GLN A 22 -8.85 18.12 -1.72
N ASN A 23 -9.32 17.23 -2.59
CA ASN A 23 -10.70 17.16 -3.02
C ASN A 23 -11.29 15.84 -2.52
N MET A 24 -12.40 15.92 -1.78
CA MET A 24 -13.03 14.75 -1.17
C MET A 24 -14.49 14.69 -1.60
N THR A 25 -14.95 13.53 -2.00
CA THR A 25 -16.35 13.28 -2.39
C THR A 25 -16.89 12.03 -1.70
N SER A 26 -18.20 12.03 -1.38
CA SER A 26 -18.89 10.89 -0.77
C SER A 26 -20.40 11.09 -0.86
N GLU A 27 -21.19 10.05 -0.56
CA GLU A 27 -22.66 10.19 -0.45
C GLU A 27 -23.06 10.94 0.82
N TRP A 28 -22.32 10.73 1.90
CA TRP A 28 -22.53 11.43 3.18
C TRP A 28 -21.19 11.70 3.89
N ALA A 29 -21.18 12.67 4.78
CA ALA A 29 -20.05 12.97 5.64
C ALA A 29 -20.49 13.31 7.06
N LEU A 30 -19.66 12.95 8.05
CA LEU A 30 -19.76 13.34 9.45
C LEU A 30 -18.47 14.05 9.86
N ALA A 31 -18.58 15.32 10.22
CA ALA A 31 -17.49 16.09 10.80
C ALA A 31 -17.67 16.19 12.32
N ARG A 32 -16.61 15.88 13.07
CA ARG A 32 -16.55 16.07 14.54
C ARG A 32 -15.56 17.16 14.84
N LEU A 33 -16.02 18.15 15.59
CA LEU A 33 -15.20 19.28 16.04
C LEU A 33 -14.71 19.03 17.47
N ASP A 34 -13.53 19.54 17.77
CA ASP A 34 -13.08 19.68 19.16
C ASP A 34 -13.99 20.67 19.89
N ASN A 35 -14.42 20.28 21.11
CA ASN A 35 -15.38 21.08 21.89
C ASN A 35 -14.84 22.41 22.38
N GLU A 36 -13.52 22.57 22.50
CA GLU A 36 -12.89 23.78 23.05
C GLU A 36 -12.53 24.79 21.96
N GLN A 37 -12.13 24.34 20.79
CA GLN A 37 -11.59 25.22 19.75
C GLN A 37 -12.44 25.27 18.46
N SER A 38 -13.50 24.45 18.36
CA SER A 38 -14.30 24.30 17.13
C SER A 38 -13.47 23.90 15.91
N VAL A 39 -12.37 23.18 16.12
CA VAL A 39 -11.46 22.69 15.10
C VAL A 39 -11.88 21.29 14.67
N LEU A 40 -11.75 20.99 13.39
CA LEU A 40 -12.02 19.66 12.85
C LEU A 40 -11.04 18.64 13.44
N ASN A 41 -11.56 17.65 14.15
CA ASN A 41 -10.81 16.55 14.74
C ASN A 41 -10.94 15.25 13.91
N VAL A 42 -12.15 14.94 13.46
CA VAL A 42 -12.42 13.75 12.65
C VAL A 42 -13.36 14.12 11.50
N LEU A 43 -13.01 13.68 10.31
CA LEU A 43 -13.89 13.68 9.15
C LEU A 43 -14.13 12.24 8.69
N GLU A 44 -15.37 11.84 8.68
CA GLU A 44 -15.81 10.53 8.20
C GLU A 44 -16.59 10.73 6.90
N LEU A 45 -16.18 10.02 5.86
CA LEU A 45 -16.79 9.99 4.53
C LEU A 45 -17.36 8.59 4.28
N GLY A 46 -18.57 8.49 3.78
CA GLY A 46 -19.17 7.20 3.51
C GLY A 46 -20.04 7.19 2.26
N GLY A 47 -20.17 5.99 1.69
CA GLY A 47 -20.76 5.75 0.38
C GLY A 47 -19.84 6.24 -0.73
N GLU A 48 -19.14 5.31 -1.39
CA GLU A 48 -18.20 5.61 -2.49
C GLU A 48 -17.26 6.79 -2.17
N ALA A 49 -16.63 6.72 -0.99
CA ALA A 49 -15.76 7.79 -0.50
C ALA A 49 -14.49 7.86 -1.35
N HIS A 50 -14.17 9.06 -1.81
CA HIS A 50 -13.01 9.34 -2.64
C HIS A 50 -12.27 10.57 -2.10
N VAL A 51 -10.97 10.45 -1.92
CA VAL A 51 -10.07 11.53 -1.54
C VAL A 51 -8.95 11.59 -2.57
N GLU A 52 -8.83 12.72 -3.25
CA GLU A 52 -7.79 13.00 -4.24
C GLU A 52 -6.95 14.19 -3.78
N ARG A 53 -5.64 14.11 -3.96
CA ARG A 53 -4.75 15.25 -3.74
C ARG A 53 -4.52 16.00 -5.05
N THR A 54 -4.72 17.31 -4.99
CA THR A 54 -4.46 18.21 -6.11
C THR A 54 -3.03 18.72 -6.14
N ASP A 55 -2.33 18.64 -5.00
CA ASP A 55 -0.91 18.99 -4.86
C ASP A 55 -0.06 17.70 -4.89
N ILE A 56 0.26 17.27 -6.11
CA ILE A 56 0.93 15.98 -6.36
C ILE A 56 2.43 16.03 -5.99
N LYS A 57 3.06 17.21 -6.04
CA LYS A 57 4.52 17.34 -5.89
C LYS A 57 5.04 17.06 -4.48
N GLU A 58 4.23 17.37 -3.48
CA GLU A 58 4.62 17.29 -2.06
C GLU A 58 4.13 16.01 -1.36
N SER A 59 3.23 15.24 -1.98
CA SER A 59 2.61 14.09 -1.34
C SER A 59 3.00 12.76 -1.98
N GLN A 60 3.29 11.77 -1.13
CA GLN A 60 3.44 10.38 -1.58
C GLN A 60 2.08 9.77 -1.96
N LEU A 61 0.99 10.24 -1.38
CA LEU A 61 -0.36 9.75 -1.63
C LEU A 61 -1.05 10.60 -2.69
N ARG A 62 -1.59 9.96 -3.72
CA ARG A 62 -2.34 10.58 -4.81
C ARG A 62 -3.84 10.47 -4.60
N GLU A 63 -4.32 9.26 -4.30
CA GLU A 63 -5.74 8.96 -4.30
C GLU A 63 -6.07 7.86 -3.28
N MET A 64 -7.24 7.98 -2.65
CA MET A 64 -7.85 6.97 -1.78
C MET A 64 -9.30 6.75 -2.18
N LEU A 65 -9.70 5.51 -2.39
CA LEU A 65 -11.06 5.08 -2.68
C LEU A 65 -11.48 4.01 -1.66
N ALA A 66 -12.67 4.10 -1.10
CA ALA A 66 -13.23 3.10 -0.20
C ALA A 66 -14.74 3.30 -0.01
N ASN A 67 -15.43 2.30 0.54
CA ASN A 67 -16.82 2.50 0.96
C ASN A 67 -16.91 3.50 2.13
N ARG A 68 -15.89 3.53 3.00
CA ARG A 68 -15.80 4.46 4.13
C ARG A 68 -14.34 4.87 4.36
N ILE A 69 -14.12 6.17 4.56
CA ILE A 69 -12.83 6.78 4.90
C ILE A 69 -13.02 7.61 6.17
N VAL A 70 -12.17 7.38 7.18
CA VAL A 70 -12.13 8.16 8.42
C VAL A 70 -10.77 8.85 8.49
N LEU A 71 -10.78 10.19 8.50
CA LEU A 71 -9.59 11.02 8.60
C LEU A 71 -9.51 11.61 10.02
N HIS A 72 -8.39 11.43 10.68
CA HIS A 72 -8.06 12.04 11.97
C HIS A 72 -7.08 13.19 11.75
N TYR A 73 -7.42 14.35 12.28
CA TYR A 73 -6.65 15.58 12.15
C TYR A 73 -5.92 15.90 13.46
N GLY A 74 -4.67 16.29 13.35
CA GLY A 74 -3.87 16.78 14.47
C GLY A 74 -4.33 18.14 14.97
N LYS A 75 -4.10 18.40 16.25
CA LYS A 75 -4.56 19.64 16.90
C LYS A 75 -3.79 20.89 16.47
N GLU A 76 -2.49 20.77 16.21
CA GLU A 76 -1.62 21.94 16.03
C GLU A 76 -1.54 22.43 14.58
N LEU A 77 -1.59 21.52 13.60
CA LEU A 77 -1.32 21.86 12.19
C LEU A 77 -2.52 21.62 11.26
N HIS A 78 -3.65 21.16 11.79
CA HIS A 78 -4.83 20.77 10.98
C HIS A 78 -4.50 19.78 9.86
N GLN A 79 -3.43 19.00 10.04
CA GLN A 79 -2.98 17.99 9.10
C GLN A 79 -3.57 16.64 9.46
N ILE A 80 -3.71 15.78 8.45
CA ILE A 80 -4.15 14.41 8.68
C ILE A 80 -3.00 13.66 9.36
N GLU A 81 -3.25 13.09 10.54
CA GLU A 81 -2.31 12.22 11.27
C GLU A 81 -2.55 10.74 10.92
N LYS A 82 -3.82 10.38 10.71
CA LYS A 82 -4.22 9.01 10.40
C LYS A 82 -5.41 8.97 9.46
N ALA A 83 -5.41 8.02 8.53
CA ALA A 83 -6.57 7.66 7.73
C ALA A 83 -6.89 6.17 7.92
N SER A 84 -8.17 5.83 8.11
CA SER A 84 -8.65 4.45 8.16
C SER A 84 -9.69 4.25 7.07
N LEU A 85 -9.43 3.31 6.18
CA LEU A 85 -10.24 3.01 5.01
C LEU A 85 -10.82 1.60 5.14
N THR A 86 -12.10 1.43 4.81
CA THR A 86 -12.77 0.13 4.88
C THR A 86 -13.73 -0.08 3.71
N GLY A 87 -13.76 -1.33 3.22
CA GLY A 87 -14.63 -1.80 2.13
C GLY A 87 -14.12 -1.41 0.74
N GLN A 88 -13.63 -2.39 -0.01
CA GLN A 88 -13.13 -2.24 -1.38
C GLN A 88 -12.11 -1.10 -1.51
N VAL A 89 -11.08 -1.15 -0.67
CA VAL A 89 -10.10 -0.08 -0.59
C VAL A 89 -9.14 -0.12 -1.77
N VAL A 90 -8.89 1.04 -2.35
CA VAL A 90 -7.84 1.27 -3.34
C VAL A 90 -7.06 2.52 -2.94
N ILE A 91 -5.75 2.40 -2.91
CA ILE A 91 -4.82 3.52 -2.72
C ILE A 91 -3.90 3.59 -3.92
N GLN A 92 -3.74 4.79 -4.46
CA GLN A 92 -2.76 5.11 -5.49
C GLN A 92 -1.69 6.02 -4.89
N LEU A 93 -0.44 5.59 -4.94
CA LEU A 93 0.70 6.42 -4.56
C LEU A 93 1.22 7.21 -5.77
N ASN A 94 1.98 8.25 -5.50
CA ASN A 94 2.74 8.96 -6.52
C ASN A 94 4.07 8.24 -6.77
N GLY A 95 4.41 8.08 -8.03
CA GLY A 95 5.74 7.64 -8.47
C GLY A 95 6.71 8.81 -8.62
N LEU A 96 7.77 8.58 -9.38
CA LEU A 96 8.72 9.61 -9.77
C LEU A 96 8.13 10.48 -10.89
N GLU A 97 8.49 11.77 -10.91
CA GLU A 97 8.14 12.71 -11.98
C GLU A 97 6.62 12.77 -12.30
N GLU A 98 5.78 12.75 -11.25
CA GLU A 98 4.32 12.79 -11.35
C GLU A 98 3.68 11.55 -12.03
N ALA A 99 4.46 10.52 -12.33
CA ALA A 99 3.94 9.25 -12.83
C ALA A 99 3.09 8.54 -11.74
N PRO A 100 2.15 7.67 -12.11
CA PRO A 100 1.51 6.80 -11.14
C PRO A 100 2.54 5.90 -10.46
N GLY A 101 2.52 5.86 -9.12
CA GLY A 101 3.34 4.96 -8.33
C GLY A 101 2.62 3.64 -8.03
N ALA A 102 2.96 3.04 -6.89
CA ALA A 102 2.33 1.80 -6.45
C ALA A 102 0.83 1.94 -6.23
N ARG A 103 0.09 0.89 -6.57
CA ARG A 103 -1.34 0.74 -6.28
C ARG A 103 -1.53 -0.38 -5.26
N ILE A 104 -2.27 -0.08 -4.19
CA ILE A 104 -2.54 -1.03 -3.11
C ILE A 104 -4.04 -1.20 -2.96
N MET A 105 -4.49 -2.44 -2.93
CA MET A 105 -5.89 -2.81 -2.75
C MET A 105 -6.05 -3.72 -1.54
N GLY A 106 -7.23 -3.71 -0.90
CA GLY A 106 -7.54 -4.58 0.23
C GLY A 106 -8.95 -4.34 0.77
N GLN A 107 -9.33 -5.08 1.81
CA GLN A 107 -10.61 -4.87 2.50
C GLN A 107 -10.54 -3.71 3.50
N SER A 108 -9.39 -3.53 4.13
CA SER A 108 -9.11 -2.39 5.01
C SER A 108 -7.66 -1.95 4.90
N ILE A 109 -7.45 -0.63 4.97
CA ILE A 109 -6.11 -0.03 4.97
C ILE A 109 -6.08 1.09 6.01
N ASP A 110 -5.12 1.02 6.93
CA ASP A 110 -4.79 2.08 7.85
C ASP A 110 -3.51 2.79 7.36
N ILE A 111 -3.51 4.11 7.36
CA ILE A 111 -2.39 4.96 6.95
C ILE A 111 -2.02 5.85 8.12
N GLU A 112 -0.73 5.95 8.41
CA GLU A 112 -0.15 6.88 9.37
C GLU A 112 0.73 7.90 8.64
N TYR A 113 0.60 9.16 9.03
CA TYR A 113 1.39 10.26 8.50
C TYR A 113 2.49 10.64 9.49
N ALA A 114 3.59 11.15 8.97
CA ALA A 114 4.66 11.68 9.80
C ALA A 114 4.15 12.90 10.61
N PRO A 115 4.60 13.07 11.88
CA PRO A 115 4.10 14.15 12.74
C PRO A 115 4.35 15.56 12.19
N ASP A 116 5.36 15.73 11.34
CA ASP A 116 5.69 16.98 10.66
C ASP A 116 4.94 17.19 9.34
N GLY A 117 4.07 16.23 8.97
CA GLY A 117 3.32 16.25 7.72
C GLY A 117 4.14 15.96 6.46
N SER A 118 5.42 15.58 6.60
CA SER A 118 6.34 15.39 5.47
C SER A 118 5.98 14.21 4.55
N GLY A 119 5.12 13.29 4.98
CA GLY A 119 4.72 12.15 4.17
C GLY A 119 4.09 11.03 4.97
N LEU A 120 4.08 9.82 4.39
CA LEU A 120 3.58 8.62 5.03
C LEU A 120 4.66 8.00 5.91
N SER A 121 4.33 7.69 7.17
CA SER A 121 5.20 6.98 8.12
C SER A 121 4.88 5.49 8.19
N GLY A 122 3.64 5.10 7.88
CA GLY A 122 3.20 3.71 7.91
C GLY A 122 1.95 3.47 7.07
N LEU A 123 1.80 2.22 6.64
CA LEU A 123 0.61 1.70 5.98
C LEU A 123 0.41 0.25 6.42
N PHE A 124 -0.83 -0.10 6.75
CA PHE A 124 -1.21 -1.46 7.08
C PHE A 124 -2.47 -1.86 6.32
N ALA A 125 -2.35 -2.80 5.37
CA ALA A 125 -3.45 -3.34 4.58
C ALA A 125 -3.79 -4.76 4.99
N ARG A 126 -5.08 -5.11 4.96
CA ARG A 126 -5.61 -6.42 5.35
C ARG A 126 -6.75 -6.87 4.44
N GLY A 127 -6.83 -8.19 4.28
CA GLY A 127 -7.89 -8.90 3.58
C GLY A 127 -7.77 -8.82 2.06
N ALA A 128 -7.30 -9.91 1.44
CA ALA A 128 -7.07 -10.03 0.01
C ALA A 128 -6.27 -8.84 -0.54
N VAL A 129 -5.10 -8.63 0.06
CA VAL A 129 -4.23 -7.49 -0.30
C VAL A 129 -3.57 -7.75 -1.63
N VAL A 130 -3.61 -6.75 -2.49
CA VAL A 130 -2.90 -6.75 -3.78
C VAL A 130 -2.04 -5.50 -3.83
N LEU A 131 -0.75 -5.67 -4.10
CA LEU A 131 0.16 -4.61 -4.47
C LEU A 131 0.50 -4.73 -5.95
N GLU A 132 0.33 -3.65 -6.70
CA GLU A 132 0.78 -3.51 -8.08
C GLU A 132 1.81 -2.39 -8.14
N LEU A 133 3.02 -2.69 -8.64
CA LEU A 133 4.01 -1.67 -8.94
C LEU A 133 3.88 -1.23 -10.40
N PRO A 134 4.09 0.08 -10.66
CA PRO A 134 4.07 0.57 -12.02
C PRO A 134 5.18 -0.10 -12.82
N GLN A 135 4.89 -0.32 -14.09
CA GLN A 135 5.90 -0.77 -15.00
C GLN A 135 6.84 0.38 -15.35
N GLU A 136 8.14 0.20 -15.13
CA GLU A 136 9.17 1.08 -15.64
C GLU A 136 9.69 0.58 -17.00
N ILE A 137 10.36 1.45 -17.76
CA ILE A 137 10.95 1.07 -19.05
C ILE A 137 11.98 -0.04 -18.79
N ASP A 138 11.89 -1.11 -19.56
CA ASP A 138 12.75 -2.30 -19.49
C ASP A 138 12.64 -3.12 -18.18
N GLN A 139 11.58 -2.92 -17.38
CA GLN A 139 11.31 -3.74 -16.20
C GLN A 139 9.98 -4.50 -16.36
N PRO A 140 9.88 -5.73 -15.79
CA PRO A 140 8.62 -6.44 -15.75
C PRO A 140 7.60 -5.71 -14.85
N SER A 141 6.32 -5.86 -15.15
CA SER A 141 5.28 -5.48 -14.21
C SER A 141 5.32 -6.42 -13.00
N LEU A 142 5.08 -5.88 -11.81
CA LEU A 142 5.09 -6.64 -10.57
C LEU A 142 3.74 -6.57 -9.87
N ARG A 143 3.22 -7.75 -9.51
CA ARG A 143 2.05 -7.91 -8.67
C ARG A 143 2.36 -8.83 -7.50
N ILE A 144 1.88 -8.48 -6.31
CA ILE A 144 1.96 -9.31 -5.11
C ILE A 144 0.57 -9.42 -4.50
N ASP A 145 0.11 -10.66 -4.35
CA ASP A 145 -1.09 -11.01 -3.60
C ASP A 145 -0.69 -11.52 -2.21
N SER A 146 -1.44 -11.16 -1.16
CA SER A 146 -1.20 -11.57 0.23
C SER A 146 -2.44 -11.39 1.11
N ASP A 147 -2.42 -11.91 2.34
CA ASP A 147 -3.48 -11.66 3.32
C ASP A 147 -3.29 -10.31 4.02
N GLU A 148 -2.03 -9.93 4.28
CA GLU A 148 -1.66 -8.70 4.97
C GLU A 148 -0.40 -8.07 4.35
N LEU A 149 -0.36 -6.74 4.35
CA LEU A 149 0.80 -5.93 4.01
C LEU A 149 1.04 -4.88 5.09
N ARG A 150 2.24 -4.81 5.60
CA ARG A 150 2.72 -3.73 6.46
C ARG A 150 3.89 -3.02 5.80
N VAL A 151 3.77 -1.72 5.60
CA VAL A 151 4.85 -0.86 5.08
C VAL A 151 5.22 0.15 6.14
N ILE A 152 6.50 0.32 6.37
CA ILE A 152 7.02 1.25 7.37
C ILE A 152 8.21 2.04 6.82
N SER A 153 8.42 3.20 7.41
CA SER A 153 9.66 3.96 7.27
C SER A 153 10.64 3.54 8.35
N LYS A 154 11.80 2.99 7.98
CA LYS A 154 12.87 2.71 8.95
C LYS A 154 13.66 3.96 9.35
N ASN A 155 13.60 5.00 8.52
CA ASN A 155 14.36 6.25 8.70
C ASN A 155 13.48 7.45 9.03
N GLY A 156 12.16 7.24 9.18
CA GLY A 156 11.20 8.28 9.57
C GLY A 156 10.73 9.22 8.45
N SER A 157 11.28 9.15 7.25
CA SER A 157 10.95 10.08 6.16
C SER A 157 10.32 9.46 4.92
N GLU A 158 10.63 8.20 4.62
CA GLU A 158 10.09 7.52 3.43
C GLU A 158 9.77 6.06 3.73
N LEU A 159 8.68 5.55 3.17
CA LEU A 159 8.34 4.14 3.24
C LEU A 159 9.39 3.33 2.46
N ASN A 160 10.17 2.51 3.16
CA ASN A 160 11.30 1.80 2.57
C ASN A 160 11.39 0.31 2.93
N TYR A 161 10.42 -0.20 3.70
CA TYR A 161 10.38 -1.59 4.10
C TYR A 161 8.95 -2.11 4.09
N ALA A 162 8.73 -3.23 3.41
CA ALA A 162 7.46 -3.92 3.32
C ALA A 162 7.56 -5.34 3.88
N LEU A 163 6.54 -5.74 4.64
CA LEU A 163 6.35 -7.09 5.14
C LEU A 163 4.98 -7.57 4.70
N PHE A 164 4.95 -8.65 3.94
CA PHE A 164 3.75 -9.35 3.53
C PHE A 164 3.63 -10.65 4.30
N ASN A 165 2.43 -10.99 4.73
CA ASN A 165 2.14 -12.23 5.44
C ASN A 165 0.93 -12.94 4.84
N GLY A 166 0.98 -14.27 4.86
CA GLY A 166 -0.08 -15.17 4.45
C GLY A 166 -0.24 -15.28 2.95
N SER A 167 -0.19 -16.50 2.44
CA SER A 167 -0.50 -16.89 1.05
C SER A 167 0.12 -15.99 -0.02
N ILE A 168 1.43 -15.73 0.10
CA ILE A 168 2.12 -14.83 -0.84
C ILE A 168 2.15 -15.44 -2.24
N GLU A 169 1.73 -14.66 -3.22
CA GLU A 169 1.97 -14.90 -4.63
C GLU A 169 2.60 -13.65 -5.28
N TYR A 170 3.89 -13.75 -5.59
CA TYR A 170 4.68 -12.72 -6.24
C TYR A 170 4.76 -13.06 -7.74
N ILE A 171 4.35 -12.16 -8.59
CA ILE A 171 4.24 -12.37 -10.04
C ILE A 171 4.96 -11.26 -10.78
N GLU A 172 5.94 -11.64 -11.60
CA GLU A 172 6.54 -10.78 -12.62
C GLU A 172 6.01 -11.16 -14.00
N ALA A 173 5.62 -10.17 -14.79
CA ALA A 173 5.16 -10.38 -16.15
C ALA A 173 5.87 -9.44 -17.12
N SER A 174 6.10 -9.94 -18.35
CA SER A 174 6.68 -9.14 -19.42
C SER A 174 5.72 -8.04 -19.86
N SER A 175 6.26 -6.85 -20.10
CA SER A 175 5.53 -5.70 -20.62
C SER A 175 4.95 -5.91 -22.01
N ASP A 176 5.70 -6.59 -22.86
CA ASP A 176 5.39 -6.63 -24.31
C ASP A 176 4.47 -7.78 -24.70
N SER A 177 4.42 -8.83 -23.88
CA SER A 177 3.68 -10.07 -24.22
C SER A 177 2.65 -10.50 -23.18
N PHE A 178 2.56 -9.82 -22.02
CA PHE A 178 1.79 -10.27 -20.83
C PHE A 178 2.18 -11.70 -20.37
N GLN A 179 3.31 -12.19 -20.84
CA GLN A 179 3.80 -13.50 -20.45
C GLN A 179 4.34 -13.45 -19.02
N THR A 180 3.90 -14.37 -18.18
CA THR A 180 4.44 -14.52 -16.84
C THR A 180 5.91 -14.96 -16.93
N LEU A 181 6.80 -14.15 -16.36
CA LEU A 181 8.24 -14.43 -16.33
C LEU A 181 8.60 -15.26 -15.09
N ARG A 182 8.00 -14.92 -13.96
CA ARG A 182 8.31 -15.55 -12.68
C ARG A 182 7.12 -15.55 -11.75
N ILE A 183 6.91 -16.66 -11.05
CA ILE A 183 5.99 -16.78 -9.91
C ILE A 183 6.77 -17.28 -8.71
N ILE A 184 6.68 -16.57 -7.58
CA ILE A 184 7.21 -17.05 -6.30
C ILE A 184 6.06 -17.11 -5.31
N LYS A 185 5.90 -18.28 -4.65
CA LYS A 185 4.94 -18.47 -3.55
C LYS A 185 5.70 -18.68 -2.24
N ALA A 186 5.15 -18.14 -1.16
CA ALA A 186 5.73 -18.26 0.18
C ALA A 186 4.68 -17.98 1.26
N ASP A 187 5.02 -18.19 2.54
CA ASP A 187 4.18 -17.81 3.66
C ASP A 187 4.44 -16.35 4.09
N GLN A 188 5.64 -15.84 3.84
CA GLN A 188 6.06 -14.48 4.19
C GLN A 188 7.01 -13.90 3.14
N LEU A 189 6.90 -12.60 2.90
CA LEU A 189 7.82 -11.81 2.07
C LEU A 189 8.24 -10.56 2.81
N GLU A 190 9.55 -10.38 2.98
CA GLU A 190 10.17 -9.11 3.38
C GLU A 190 10.80 -8.45 2.16
N ALA A 191 10.48 -7.19 1.90
CA ALA A 191 11.04 -6.45 0.77
C ALA A 191 11.61 -5.11 1.19
N ARG A 192 12.73 -4.74 0.59
CA ARG A 192 13.31 -3.40 0.66
C ARG A 192 12.88 -2.63 -0.57
N LEU A 193 12.36 -1.43 -0.31
CA LEU A 193 11.77 -0.56 -1.31
C LEU A 193 12.72 0.58 -1.66
N ALA A 194 12.74 0.96 -2.93
CA ALA A 194 13.44 2.12 -3.42
C ALA A 194 12.49 3.07 -4.17
N ASN A 195 12.98 4.26 -4.49
CA ASN A 195 12.33 5.21 -5.37
C ASN A 195 10.86 5.51 -4.99
N ARG A 196 10.59 5.85 -3.73
CA ARG A 196 9.25 6.17 -3.23
C ARG A 196 8.22 5.06 -3.46
N PHE A 197 8.60 3.82 -3.21
CA PHE A 197 7.71 2.68 -3.37
C PHE A 197 7.40 2.33 -4.84
N SER A 198 8.30 2.63 -5.77
CA SER A 198 8.13 2.29 -7.19
C SER A 198 8.82 0.99 -7.59
N THR A 199 9.84 0.56 -6.85
CA THR A 199 10.59 -0.66 -7.15
C THR A 199 11.09 -1.35 -5.89
N PHE A 200 11.37 -2.66 -6.01
CA PHE A 200 12.04 -3.45 -4.99
C PHE A 200 13.54 -3.54 -5.30
N GLU A 201 14.37 -3.37 -4.27
CA GLU A 201 15.80 -3.66 -4.36
C GLU A 201 16.09 -5.13 -4.08
N GLU A 202 15.49 -5.64 -3.01
CA GLU A 202 15.69 -6.99 -2.50
C GLU A 202 14.39 -7.54 -1.92
N ALA A 203 14.12 -8.80 -2.19
CA ALA A 203 12.97 -9.51 -1.67
C ALA A 203 13.41 -10.83 -1.02
N ARG A 204 13.04 -11.05 0.25
CA ARG A 204 13.32 -12.26 1.00
C ARG A 204 12.02 -13.01 1.28
N PHE A 205 11.90 -14.20 0.71
CA PHE A 205 10.77 -15.09 0.86
C PHE A 205 11.08 -16.14 1.91
N ARG A 206 10.11 -16.47 2.76
CA ARG A 206 10.23 -17.47 3.83
C ARG A 206 8.98 -18.34 3.93
N GLY A 207 9.21 -19.61 4.26
CA GLY A 207 8.18 -20.62 4.48
C GLY A 207 7.58 -21.14 3.19
N ASN A 208 7.73 -22.43 2.96
CA ASN A 208 7.17 -23.15 1.80
C ASN A 208 7.43 -22.48 0.45
N VAL A 209 8.65 -21.97 0.28
CA VAL A 209 9.00 -21.22 -0.92
C VAL A 209 8.99 -22.13 -2.14
N THR A 210 8.25 -21.72 -3.19
CA THR A 210 8.31 -22.32 -4.51
C THR A 210 8.56 -21.22 -5.55
N ILE A 211 9.45 -21.48 -6.51
CA ILE A 211 9.78 -20.57 -7.59
C ILE A 211 9.51 -21.27 -8.91
N ALA A 212 8.76 -20.64 -9.79
CA ALA A 212 8.61 -21.02 -11.19
C ALA A 212 9.14 -19.89 -12.07
N ASN A 213 9.98 -20.22 -13.04
CA ASN A 213 10.54 -19.27 -13.99
C ASN A 213 10.15 -19.73 -15.41
N GLY A 214 9.12 -19.10 -15.97
CA GLY A 214 8.45 -19.59 -17.16
C GLY A 214 7.83 -20.97 -16.95
N ASP A 215 7.86 -21.83 -17.98
CA ASP A 215 7.30 -23.17 -17.96
C ASP A 215 8.31 -24.24 -17.51
N ASP A 216 9.61 -23.93 -17.51
CA ASP A 216 10.67 -24.94 -17.56
C ASP A 216 11.45 -25.11 -16.23
N VAL A 217 11.53 -24.11 -15.36
CA VAL A 217 12.35 -24.19 -14.15
C VAL A 217 11.51 -24.00 -12.89
N ARG A 218 11.55 -24.99 -11.99
CA ARG A 218 10.91 -24.94 -10.68
C ARG A 218 11.93 -25.16 -9.58
N GLY A 219 11.78 -24.40 -8.50
CA GLY A 219 12.60 -24.55 -7.30
C GLY A 219 11.76 -24.60 -6.05
N GLU A 220 12.22 -25.35 -5.05
CA GLU A 220 11.61 -25.43 -3.71
C GLU A 220 12.68 -25.18 -2.65
N ALA A 221 12.34 -24.41 -1.64
CA ALA A 221 13.22 -24.12 -0.50
C ALA A 221 12.42 -23.71 0.73
N ASP A 222 13.07 -23.56 1.87
CA ASP A 222 12.48 -22.94 3.05
C ASP A 222 12.58 -21.40 2.98
N GLU A 223 13.61 -20.91 2.32
CA GLU A 223 13.90 -19.50 2.19
C GLU A 223 14.49 -19.20 0.81
N ALA A 224 14.18 -18.02 0.24
CA ALA A 224 14.81 -17.53 -0.96
C ALA A 224 15.12 -16.03 -0.82
N LEU A 225 16.29 -15.63 -1.29
CA LEU A 225 16.67 -14.23 -1.45
C LEU A 225 16.67 -13.91 -2.93
N TYR A 226 15.90 -12.90 -3.30
CA TYR A 226 15.76 -12.46 -4.68
C TYR A 226 16.27 -11.03 -4.86
N SER A 227 17.28 -10.86 -5.70
CA SER A 227 17.75 -9.57 -6.17
C SER A 227 16.97 -9.19 -7.44
N VAL A 228 16.08 -8.21 -7.31
CA VAL A 228 15.25 -7.76 -8.45
C VAL A 228 16.10 -7.19 -9.56
N LYS A 229 17.13 -6.40 -9.22
CA LYS A 229 18.04 -5.77 -10.16
C LYS A 229 18.85 -6.79 -11.00
N GLU A 230 19.25 -7.89 -10.39
CA GLU A 230 20.09 -8.92 -11.03
C GLU A 230 19.25 -10.04 -11.64
N GLY A 231 17.96 -10.13 -11.28
CA GLY A 231 17.08 -11.22 -11.70
C GLY A 231 17.47 -12.58 -11.09
N LEU A 232 18.29 -12.59 -10.03
CA LEU A 232 18.85 -13.79 -9.42
C LEU A 232 18.12 -14.15 -8.13
N ALA A 233 17.80 -15.43 -7.99
CA ALA A 233 17.25 -16.01 -6.78
C ALA A 233 18.24 -17.00 -6.16
N GLU A 234 18.57 -16.80 -4.89
CA GLU A 234 19.33 -17.72 -4.06
C GLU A 234 18.40 -18.50 -3.17
N LEU A 235 18.40 -19.85 -3.30
CA LEU A 235 17.58 -20.75 -2.50
C LEU A 235 18.35 -21.23 -1.28
N MET A 236 17.73 -21.17 -0.11
CA MET A 236 18.36 -21.45 1.17
C MET A 236 17.52 -22.43 2.03
N THR A 237 18.20 -23.13 2.92
CA THR A 237 17.56 -23.93 3.98
C THR A 237 17.40 -23.11 5.25
N ALA A 238 16.29 -23.25 5.96
CA ALA A 238 16.09 -22.68 7.28
C ALA A 238 16.78 -23.53 8.35
N GLY A 239 18.06 -23.23 8.61
CA GLY A 239 18.85 -23.89 9.65
C GLY A 239 19.16 -25.36 9.39
N LEU A 240 19.60 -26.12 10.44
CA LEU A 240 20.12 -27.51 10.34
C LEU A 240 19.04 -28.56 10.03
N LYS A 241 17.76 -28.24 10.11
CA LYS A 241 16.64 -29.17 9.89
C LYS A 241 15.73 -28.75 8.72
N GLY A 242 16.11 -27.71 8.00
CA GLY A 242 15.32 -27.19 6.87
C GLY A 242 15.36 -28.13 5.65
N LYS A 243 14.43 -27.90 4.73
CA LYS A 243 14.40 -28.63 3.46
C LYS A 243 15.62 -28.25 2.61
N ILE A 244 16.30 -29.25 2.06
CA ILE A 244 17.38 -29.02 1.08
C ILE A 244 16.75 -28.39 -0.17
N PRO A 245 17.26 -27.24 -0.67
CA PRO A 245 16.79 -26.65 -1.89
C PRO A 245 16.84 -27.63 -3.06
N ARG A 246 15.82 -27.61 -3.90
CA ARG A 246 15.73 -28.49 -5.08
C ARG A 246 15.38 -27.65 -6.29
N ILE A 247 16.01 -27.97 -7.41
CA ILE A 247 15.62 -27.51 -8.74
C ILE A 247 14.98 -28.72 -9.43
N ILE A 248 13.82 -28.50 -10.03
CA ILE A 248 13.04 -29.52 -10.75
C ILE A 248 12.94 -29.02 -12.18
N ASP A 249 13.53 -29.77 -13.11
CA ASP A 249 13.45 -29.55 -14.55
C ASP A 249 12.18 -30.18 -15.13
#